data_ceb681f12eafe4a68facab054ccf1380
#
_entry.id   ceb681f12eafe4a68facab054ccf1380
#
_cell.length_a   1.000
_cell.length_b   1.000
_cell.length_c   1.000
_cell.angle_alpha   90.00
_cell.angle_beta   90.00
_cell.angle_gamma   90.00
#
_symmetry.space_group_name_H-M   'P 1'
#
loop_
_entity.id
_entity.type
_entity.pdbx_description
1 polymer ?
#
loop_
_entity_poly.entity_id
_entity_poly.type
_entity_poly.pdbx_seq_one_letter_code
_entity_poly.pdbx_strand_id
1 'polypeptide(L)'
;EKFGINIEGSVVFPSSQNGSYKLSNTMNYYNPYIENDVQERRITELFQESIIIAYQEDSINFSSFDLIVVFHAGIGQDFSLPFLDPTPEDIPSTYIDQKMISDNLNEVGITIGEHLIDRGIILPESQNHLLYDIAESMFGDATDPCEYQYGLTGTFALMVGFAIGLPPLWNIESGESRVGVFG
;
A
#
# COMPACT_ATOMS: atom_id res chain seq x y z
N GLU A 1 15.58 21.25 -18.42
CA GLU A 1 14.59 20.17 -18.66
C GLU A 1 13.57 20.22 -17.54
N LYS A 2 12.30 20.42 -17.89
CA LYS A 2 11.22 20.32 -16.91
C LYS A 2 10.82 18.86 -16.85
N PHE A 3 11.06 18.19 -15.75
CA PHE A 3 10.43 16.91 -15.44
C PHE A 3 8.94 17.18 -15.20
N GLY A 4 8.13 17.03 -16.22
CA GLY A 4 6.68 17.07 -16.11
C GLY A 4 6.15 15.64 -16.10
N ILE A 5 5.64 15.18 -14.96
CA ILE A 5 4.81 13.99 -14.91
C ILE A 5 3.41 14.44 -15.27
N ASN A 6 2.87 13.88 -16.32
CA ASN A 6 1.48 14.10 -16.71
C ASN A 6 0.66 12.87 -16.33
N ILE A 7 -0.29 13.04 -15.42
CA ILE A 7 -1.26 11.99 -15.08
C ILE A 7 -2.49 12.27 -15.94
N GLU A 8 -2.68 11.50 -17.02
CA GLU A 8 -3.73 11.76 -18.02
C GLU A 8 -5.07 11.10 -17.71
N GLY A 9 -5.14 10.23 -16.72
CA GLY A 9 -6.40 9.61 -16.35
C GLY A 9 -6.24 8.53 -15.30
N SER A 10 -7.32 8.19 -14.66
CA SER A 10 -7.42 7.05 -13.77
C SER A 10 -8.75 6.34 -13.99
N VAL A 11 -8.75 5.02 -13.84
CA VAL A 11 -9.95 4.19 -13.87
C VAL A 11 -9.97 3.36 -12.60
N VAL A 12 -11.14 3.24 -11.99
CA VAL A 12 -11.33 2.46 -10.77
C VAL A 12 -12.09 1.19 -11.10
N PHE A 13 -11.61 0.08 -10.61
CA PHE A 13 -12.26 -1.23 -10.69
C PHE A 13 -12.53 -1.80 -9.29
N PRO A 14 -13.56 -2.64 -9.11
CA PRO A 14 -14.58 -2.96 -10.09
C PRO A 14 -15.44 -1.73 -10.46
N SER A 15 -15.96 -1.73 -11.69
CA SER A 15 -16.73 -0.59 -12.23
C SER A 15 -18.09 -0.37 -11.54
N SER A 16 -18.55 -1.30 -10.72
CA SER A 16 -19.76 -1.15 -9.92
C SER A 16 -19.50 -0.23 -8.73
N GLN A 17 -20.35 0.76 -8.48
CA GLN A 17 -20.18 1.81 -7.46
C GLN A 17 -19.95 1.31 -6.01
N ASN A 18 -20.26 0.05 -5.70
CA ASN A 18 -20.06 -0.56 -4.39
C ASN A 18 -19.35 -1.92 -4.51
N GLY A 19 -18.63 -2.13 -5.60
CA GLY A 19 -17.92 -3.37 -5.83
C GLY A 19 -16.56 -3.40 -5.14
N SER A 20 -16.19 -4.57 -4.66
CA SER A 20 -14.84 -4.87 -4.20
C SER A 20 -14.50 -6.30 -4.58
N TYR A 21 -13.24 -6.55 -4.90
CA TYR A 21 -12.74 -7.90 -5.06
C TYR A 21 -12.52 -8.53 -3.69
N LYS A 22 -12.81 -9.82 -3.57
CA LYS A 22 -12.60 -10.56 -2.33
C LYS A 22 -11.41 -11.50 -2.49
N LEU A 23 -10.37 -11.26 -1.74
CA LEU A 23 -9.20 -12.13 -1.67
C LEU A 23 -9.51 -13.41 -0.89
N SER A 24 -8.70 -14.44 -1.09
CA SER A 24 -8.92 -15.77 -0.53
C SER A 24 -8.61 -15.86 0.97
N ASN A 25 -7.71 -15.00 1.46
CA ASN A 25 -7.22 -15.05 2.81
C ASN A 25 -7.65 -13.81 3.62
N THR A 26 -7.46 -13.89 4.93
CA THR A 26 -7.72 -12.80 5.86
C THR A 26 -6.54 -11.83 5.94
N MET A 27 -6.75 -10.65 6.50
CA MET A 27 -5.73 -9.61 6.63
C MET A 27 -4.47 -10.12 7.34
N ASN A 28 -4.60 -10.84 8.45
CA ASN A 28 -3.47 -11.40 9.19
C ASN A 28 -2.65 -12.46 8.42
N TYR A 29 -3.18 -13.03 7.36
CA TYR A 29 -2.39 -13.87 6.46
C TYR A 29 -1.43 -13.04 5.63
N TYR A 30 -1.89 -11.89 5.14
CA TYR A 30 -1.09 -11.01 4.28
C TYR A 30 -0.13 -10.13 5.08
N ASN A 31 -0.45 -9.83 6.33
CA ASN A 31 0.44 -9.12 7.25
C ASN A 31 0.48 -9.82 8.62
N PRO A 32 1.20 -10.95 8.75
CA PRO A 32 1.32 -11.65 10.02
C PRO A 32 2.21 -10.88 10.99
N TYR A 33 1.65 -10.42 12.09
CA TYR A 33 2.34 -9.58 13.08
C TYR A 33 3.60 -10.22 13.71
N ILE A 34 3.62 -11.55 13.83
CA ILE A 34 4.70 -12.27 14.53
C ILE A 34 5.75 -12.84 13.55
N GLU A 35 5.48 -12.84 12.26
CA GLU A 35 6.25 -13.54 11.25
C GLU A 35 6.89 -12.57 10.24
N ASN A 36 7.75 -11.66 10.72
CA ASN A 36 8.41 -10.65 9.88
C ASN A 36 9.14 -11.25 8.66
N ASP A 37 9.70 -12.46 8.80
CA ASP A 37 10.45 -13.13 7.73
C ASP A 37 9.59 -13.48 6.50
N VAL A 38 8.27 -13.51 6.65
CA VAL A 38 7.35 -13.84 5.54
C VAL A 38 6.46 -12.66 5.13
N GLN A 39 6.52 -11.54 5.84
CA GLN A 39 5.65 -10.39 5.62
C GLN A 39 5.76 -9.85 4.20
N GLU A 40 6.96 -9.58 3.70
CA GLU A 40 7.15 -9.08 2.33
C GLU A 40 6.57 -10.02 1.28
N ARG A 41 6.77 -11.33 1.46
CA ARG A 41 6.19 -12.33 0.57
C ARG A 41 4.67 -12.30 0.59
N ARG A 42 4.06 -12.20 1.77
CA ARG A 42 2.60 -12.18 1.92
C ARG A 42 1.97 -10.91 1.32
N ILE A 43 2.61 -9.78 1.48
CA ILE A 43 2.19 -8.53 0.85
C ILE A 43 2.33 -8.63 -0.68
N THR A 44 3.40 -9.26 -1.18
CA THR A 44 3.57 -9.49 -2.62
C THR A 44 2.52 -10.47 -3.17
N GLU A 45 2.18 -11.52 -2.42
CA GLU A 45 1.08 -12.44 -2.74
C GLU A 45 -0.28 -11.71 -2.79
N LEU A 46 -0.55 -10.77 -1.86
CA LEU A 46 -1.76 -9.93 -1.89
C LEU A 46 -1.84 -9.14 -3.19
N PHE A 47 -0.76 -8.50 -3.59
CA PHE A 47 -0.70 -7.73 -4.82
C PHE A 47 -0.97 -8.62 -6.04
N GLN A 48 -0.29 -9.78 -6.13
CA GLN A 48 -0.48 -10.74 -7.21
C GLN A 48 -1.92 -11.25 -7.28
N GLU A 49 -2.50 -11.66 -6.17
CA GLU A 49 -3.87 -12.16 -6.10
C GLU A 49 -4.88 -11.10 -6.51
N SER A 50 -4.70 -9.86 -6.06
CA SER A 50 -5.56 -8.73 -6.43
C SER A 50 -5.61 -8.51 -7.93
N ILE A 51 -4.48 -8.58 -8.60
CA ILE A 51 -4.37 -8.43 -10.06
C ILE A 51 -5.05 -9.61 -10.78
N ILE A 52 -4.82 -10.83 -10.31
CA ILE A 52 -5.39 -12.04 -10.92
C ILE A 52 -6.92 -12.01 -10.82
N ILE A 53 -7.47 -11.69 -9.65
CA ILE A 53 -8.92 -11.62 -9.44
C ILE A 53 -9.53 -10.51 -10.29
N ALA A 54 -8.94 -9.32 -10.32
CA ALA A 54 -9.42 -8.21 -11.11
C ALA A 54 -9.44 -8.53 -12.62
N TYR A 55 -8.43 -9.25 -13.11
CA TYR A 55 -8.41 -9.74 -14.48
C TYR A 55 -9.52 -10.78 -14.75
N GLN A 56 -9.71 -11.72 -13.82
CA GLN A 56 -10.71 -12.78 -13.98
C GLN A 56 -12.14 -12.26 -13.95
N GLU A 57 -12.43 -11.29 -13.10
CA GLU A 57 -13.79 -10.77 -12.91
C GLU A 57 -14.15 -9.68 -13.91
N ASP A 58 -13.24 -8.75 -14.21
CA ASP A 58 -13.51 -7.57 -15.04
C ASP A 58 -12.78 -7.59 -16.40
N SER A 59 -11.95 -8.60 -16.67
CA SER A 59 -11.17 -8.70 -17.92
C SER A 59 -10.34 -7.45 -18.21
N ILE A 60 -9.71 -6.89 -17.18
CA ILE A 60 -8.97 -5.64 -17.28
C ILE A 60 -7.79 -5.78 -18.24
N ASN A 61 -7.70 -4.88 -19.20
CA ASN A 61 -6.51 -4.76 -20.05
C ASN A 61 -5.43 -3.93 -19.35
N PHE A 62 -4.57 -4.59 -18.58
CA PHE A 62 -3.49 -3.93 -17.85
C PHE A 62 -2.48 -3.19 -18.73
N SER A 63 -2.41 -3.49 -20.05
CA SER A 63 -1.53 -2.78 -20.99
C SER A 63 -1.87 -1.30 -21.17
N SER A 64 -3.04 -0.94 -20.75
CA SER A 64 -3.52 0.43 -20.87
C SER A 64 -3.12 1.33 -19.72
N PHE A 65 -2.40 0.79 -18.71
CA PHE A 65 -2.07 1.50 -17.49
C PHE A 65 -0.56 1.42 -17.19
N ASP A 66 0.03 2.55 -16.81
CA ASP A 66 1.43 2.65 -16.45
C ASP A 66 1.70 2.29 -14.97
N LEU A 67 0.67 2.38 -14.13
CA LEU A 67 0.75 2.09 -12.71
C LEU A 67 -0.56 1.50 -12.20
N ILE A 68 -0.44 0.46 -11.39
CA ILE A 68 -1.56 -0.20 -10.72
C ILE A 68 -1.51 0.15 -9.24
N VAL A 69 -2.65 0.58 -8.70
CA VAL A 69 -2.82 0.85 -7.28
C VAL A 69 -3.94 -0.04 -6.74
N VAL A 70 -3.62 -0.83 -5.74
CA VAL A 70 -4.57 -1.68 -5.02
C VAL A 70 -4.95 -0.98 -3.73
N PHE A 71 -6.23 -0.69 -3.55
CA PHE A 71 -6.76 -0.21 -2.28
C PHE A 71 -7.38 -1.37 -1.52
N HIS A 72 -6.91 -1.62 -0.31
CA HIS A 72 -7.55 -2.58 0.58
C HIS A 72 -8.52 -1.87 1.54
N ALA A 73 -9.57 -2.57 1.93
CA ALA A 73 -10.52 -2.07 2.93
C ALA A 73 -9.85 -1.95 4.31
N GLY A 74 -10.26 -0.96 5.06
CA GLY A 74 -9.81 -0.76 6.43
C GLY A 74 -8.62 0.18 6.58
N ILE A 75 -8.03 0.11 7.77
CA ILE A 75 -6.95 0.99 8.21
C ILE A 75 -5.60 0.42 7.76
N GLY A 76 -4.63 1.29 7.47
CA GLY A 76 -3.26 0.91 7.13
C GLY A 76 -2.32 0.98 8.32
N GLN A 77 -1.33 0.09 8.31
CA GLN A 77 -0.28 -0.03 9.34
C GLN A 77 0.94 0.86 9.05
N ASP A 78 0.72 2.09 8.57
CA ASP A 78 1.81 3.00 8.22
C ASP A 78 2.47 3.65 9.44
N PHE A 79 1.76 3.67 10.56
CA PHE A 79 2.27 4.16 11.82
C PHE A 79 1.89 3.20 12.94
N SER A 80 2.88 2.52 13.51
CA SER A 80 2.70 1.58 14.61
C SER A 80 3.53 1.98 15.82
N LEU A 81 2.90 1.92 17.00
CA LEU A 81 3.62 1.98 18.27
C LEU A 81 3.66 0.58 18.86
N PRO A 82 4.84 -0.06 18.97
CA PRO A 82 4.97 -1.37 19.59
C PRO A 82 4.27 -1.41 20.95
N PHE A 83 3.50 -2.45 21.20
CA PHE A 83 2.71 -2.71 22.42
C PHE A 83 1.43 -1.87 22.61
N LEU A 84 1.14 -0.91 21.75
CA LEU A 84 -0.04 -0.05 21.87
C LEU A 84 -0.98 -0.17 20.69
N ASP A 85 -0.57 -0.84 19.64
CA ASP A 85 -1.36 -1.04 18.45
C ASP A 85 -2.43 -2.12 18.67
N PRO A 86 -3.73 -1.80 18.60
CA PRO A 86 -4.80 -2.77 18.77
C PRO A 86 -4.97 -3.69 17.54
N THR A 87 -4.45 -3.31 16.39
CA THR A 87 -4.63 -4.00 15.10
C THR A 87 -3.31 -4.14 14.33
N PRO A 88 -2.30 -4.80 14.92
CA PRO A 88 -0.94 -4.86 14.34
C PRO A 88 -0.85 -5.66 13.04
N GLU A 89 -1.94 -6.30 12.62
CA GLU A 89 -2.05 -7.08 11.37
C GLU A 89 -2.62 -6.25 10.22
N ASP A 90 -2.90 -4.94 10.43
CA ASP A 90 -3.34 -4.04 9.37
C ASP A 90 -2.24 -3.93 8.30
N ILE A 91 -2.64 -3.90 7.03
CA ILE A 91 -1.70 -3.93 5.91
C ILE A 91 -1.10 -2.54 5.68
N PRO A 92 0.25 -2.40 5.67
CA PRO A 92 0.89 -1.12 5.44
C PRO A 92 0.82 -0.68 3.98
N SER A 93 0.89 0.64 3.76
CA SER A 93 1.13 1.19 2.43
C SER A 93 2.46 0.69 1.88
N THR A 94 2.44 0.06 0.72
CA THR A 94 3.62 -0.62 0.18
C THR A 94 3.79 -0.32 -1.30
N TYR A 95 5.00 0.10 -1.69
CA TYR A 95 5.42 0.10 -3.08
C TYR A 95 6.02 -1.27 -3.42
N ILE A 96 5.42 -1.95 -4.37
CA ILE A 96 5.89 -3.23 -4.91
C ILE A 96 6.74 -2.94 -6.13
N ASP A 97 7.99 -3.33 -6.11
CA ASP A 97 8.89 -3.26 -7.25
C ASP A 97 9.25 -4.65 -7.82
N GLN A 98 9.92 -4.65 -8.96
CA GLN A 98 10.33 -5.88 -9.61
C GLN A 98 11.24 -6.74 -8.73
N LYS A 99 12.09 -6.13 -7.91
CA LYS A 99 12.97 -6.85 -7.00
C LYS A 99 12.15 -7.59 -5.93
N MET A 100 11.19 -6.92 -5.34
CA MET A 100 10.29 -7.53 -4.34
C MET A 100 9.49 -8.70 -4.94
N ILE A 101 8.98 -8.54 -6.17
CA ILE A 101 8.29 -9.63 -6.88
C ILE A 101 9.26 -10.81 -7.12
N SER A 102 10.45 -10.53 -7.62
CA SER A 102 11.44 -11.56 -7.92
C SER A 102 11.89 -12.31 -6.68
N ASP A 103 12.19 -11.62 -5.61
CA ASP A 103 12.70 -12.21 -4.37
C ASP A 103 11.63 -13.06 -3.66
N ASN A 104 10.37 -12.66 -3.75
CA ASN A 104 9.29 -13.30 -3.01
C ASN A 104 8.48 -14.34 -3.80
N LEU A 105 8.35 -14.17 -5.12
CA LEU A 105 7.57 -15.08 -5.97
C LEU A 105 8.44 -15.91 -6.93
N ASN A 106 9.74 -15.62 -7.02
CA ASN A 106 10.66 -16.19 -8.03
C ASN A 106 10.21 -15.90 -9.47
N GLU A 107 9.58 -14.76 -9.71
CA GLU A 107 9.07 -14.32 -11.00
C GLU A 107 9.67 -12.96 -11.36
N VAL A 108 9.88 -12.68 -12.64
CA VAL A 108 10.38 -11.36 -13.10
C VAL A 108 9.28 -10.28 -13.08
N GLY A 109 8.05 -10.66 -12.80
CA GLY A 109 6.85 -9.86 -12.73
C GLY A 109 5.61 -10.75 -12.78
N ILE A 110 4.44 -10.17 -12.54
CA ILE A 110 3.16 -10.88 -12.58
C ILE A 110 2.68 -10.89 -14.02
N THR A 111 2.59 -12.09 -14.61
CA THR A 111 2.18 -12.26 -16.00
C THR A 111 0.67 -12.44 -16.10
N ILE A 112 -0.01 -11.56 -16.83
CA ILE A 112 -1.43 -11.62 -17.14
C ILE A 112 -1.61 -11.58 -18.66
N GLY A 113 -1.97 -12.71 -19.24
CA GLY A 113 -2.01 -12.86 -20.70
C GLY A 113 -0.61 -12.66 -21.30
N GLU A 114 -0.44 -11.68 -22.18
CA GLU A 114 0.85 -11.29 -22.77
C GLU A 114 1.54 -10.14 -21.99
N HIS A 115 0.98 -9.74 -20.86
CA HIS A 115 1.36 -8.54 -20.12
C HIS A 115 2.17 -8.90 -18.89
N LEU A 116 3.25 -8.17 -18.65
CA LEU A 116 4.09 -8.27 -17.48
C LEU A 116 3.89 -7.03 -16.60
N ILE A 117 3.45 -7.24 -15.37
CA ILE A 117 3.30 -6.21 -14.35
C ILE A 117 4.47 -6.37 -13.39
N ASP A 118 5.37 -5.39 -13.39
CA ASP A 118 6.63 -5.43 -12.65
C ASP A 118 6.64 -4.50 -11.42
N ARG A 119 5.56 -3.72 -11.22
CA ARG A 119 5.44 -2.78 -10.10
C ARG A 119 3.99 -2.41 -9.81
N GLY A 120 3.77 -1.88 -8.60
CA GLY A 120 2.50 -1.32 -8.20
C GLY A 120 2.52 -0.77 -6.79
N ILE A 121 1.37 -0.38 -6.31
CA ILE A 121 1.21 0.22 -4.99
C ILE A 121 0.06 -0.48 -4.28
N ILE A 122 0.23 -0.75 -2.99
CA ILE A 122 -0.86 -1.14 -2.08
C ILE A 122 -1.10 0.04 -1.14
N LEU A 123 -2.35 0.42 -0.96
CA LEU A 123 -2.77 1.48 -0.06
C LEU A 123 -4.00 1.04 0.75
N PRO A 124 -4.14 1.49 1.99
CA PRO A 124 -5.35 1.30 2.77
C PRO A 124 -6.46 2.25 2.33
N GLU A 125 -7.68 2.00 2.77
CA GLU A 125 -8.81 2.93 2.67
C GLU A 125 -8.58 4.17 3.54
N SER A 126 -7.99 3.97 4.73
CA SER A 126 -7.64 5.05 5.66
C SER A 126 -6.33 4.73 6.39
N GLN A 127 -5.71 5.75 6.99
CA GLN A 127 -4.49 5.56 7.78
C GLN A 127 -4.80 5.31 9.25
N ASN A 128 -3.87 4.59 9.93
CA ASN A 128 -3.95 4.35 11.35
C ASN A 128 -3.81 5.67 12.14
N HIS A 129 -4.76 5.90 13.06
CA HIS A 129 -4.82 7.08 13.92
C HIS A 129 -4.45 6.75 15.37
N LEU A 130 -3.59 5.78 15.59
CA LEU A 130 -3.21 5.29 16.90
C LEU A 130 -2.85 6.40 17.90
N LEU A 131 -2.25 7.51 17.44
CA LEU A 131 -1.95 8.65 18.30
C LEU A 131 -3.20 9.31 18.88
N TYR A 132 -4.33 9.27 18.19
CA TYR A 132 -5.59 9.81 18.70
C TYR A 132 -6.23 8.87 19.70
N ASP A 133 -6.23 7.58 19.43
CA ASP A 133 -6.77 6.57 20.34
C ASP A 133 -6.01 6.56 21.67
N ILE A 134 -4.70 6.76 21.61
CA ILE A 134 -3.86 6.89 22.81
C ILE A 134 -4.10 8.24 23.51
N ALA A 135 -4.16 9.33 22.75
CA ALA A 135 -4.40 10.67 23.31
C ALA A 135 -5.75 10.73 24.01
N GLU A 136 -6.79 10.12 23.44
CA GLU A 136 -8.11 10.01 24.05
C GLU A 136 -8.05 9.27 25.39
N SER A 137 -7.39 8.10 25.44
CA SER A 137 -7.25 7.33 26.66
C SER A 137 -6.38 7.99 27.73
N MET A 138 -5.42 8.81 27.33
CA MET A 138 -4.46 9.45 28.23
C MET A 138 -4.87 10.87 28.68
N PHE A 139 -5.60 11.61 27.87
CA PHE A 139 -5.89 13.03 28.11
C PHE A 139 -7.37 13.37 28.35
N GLY A 140 -8.27 12.38 28.20
CA GLY A 140 -9.63 12.47 28.74
C GLY A 140 -10.62 13.42 28.05
N ASP A 141 -10.24 14.05 26.95
CA ASP A 141 -11.12 14.91 26.12
C ASP A 141 -11.13 14.36 24.69
N ALA A 142 -11.87 13.27 24.51
CA ALA A 142 -12.01 12.66 23.22
C ALA A 142 -12.90 13.49 22.30
N THR A 143 -12.31 14.13 21.35
CA THR A 143 -12.99 14.43 20.09
C THR A 143 -13.13 13.11 19.33
N ASP A 144 -14.29 12.89 18.72
CA ASP A 144 -14.60 11.68 17.95
C ASP A 144 -13.42 11.35 16.99
N PRO A 145 -12.71 10.22 17.12
CA PRO A 145 -11.60 9.86 16.26
C PRO A 145 -12.00 9.82 14.78
N CYS A 146 -13.29 9.67 14.49
CA CYS A 146 -13.81 9.75 13.13
C CYS A 146 -13.81 11.18 12.55
N GLU A 147 -13.64 12.23 13.35
CA GLU A 147 -13.54 13.62 12.85
C GLU A 147 -12.18 13.91 12.18
N TYR A 148 -11.15 13.14 12.47
CA TYR A 148 -9.79 13.37 11.99
C TYR A 148 -9.31 12.24 11.10
N GLN A 149 -9.95 12.09 9.95
CA GLN A 149 -9.42 11.22 8.90
C GLN A 149 -8.26 11.93 8.20
N TYR A 150 -7.03 11.48 8.43
CA TYR A 150 -5.90 11.92 7.61
C TYR A 150 -6.03 11.33 6.22
N GLY A 151 -6.11 12.20 5.22
CA GLY A 151 -6.16 11.77 3.84
C GLY A 151 -4.87 11.06 3.42
N LEU A 152 -5.00 10.04 2.60
CA LEU A 152 -3.88 9.29 2.00
C LEU A 152 -3.02 10.10 1.03
N THR A 153 -3.29 11.38 0.83
CA THR A 153 -2.64 12.19 -0.22
C THR A 153 -1.12 12.20 -0.10
N GLY A 154 -0.58 12.34 1.11
CA GLY A 154 0.86 12.35 1.34
C GLY A 154 1.49 10.99 1.08
N THR A 155 0.89 9.93 1.60
CA THR A 155 1.35 8.55 1.40
C THR A 155 1.24 8.14 -0.07
N PHE A 156 0.13 8.48 -0.73
CA PHE A 156 -0.03 8.26 -2.16
C PHE A 156 1.05 8.98 -2.98
N ALA A 157 1.32 10.26 -2.69
CA ALA A 157 2.35 11.03 -3.38
C ALA A 157 3.75 10.41 -3.18
N LEU A 158 4.06 9.91 -1.98
CA LEU A 158 5.30 9.22 -1.68
C LEU A 158 5.44 7.93 -2.50
N MET A 159 4.41 7.09 -2.51
CA MET A 159 4.42 5.82 -3.25
C MET A 159 4.51 6.03 -4.77
N VAL A 160 3.79 7.02 -5.31
CA VAL A 160 3.94 7.43 -6.71
C VAL A 160 5.35 7.94 -6.98
N GLY A 161 5.95 8.67 -6.02
CA GLY A 161 7.35 9.08 -6.11
C GLY A 161 8.30 7.90 -6.33
N PHE A 162 8.14 6.82 -5.58
CA PHE A 162 8.93 5.59 -5.79
C PHE A 162 8.66 4.95 -7.15
N ALA A 163 7.40 4.90 -7.57
CA ALA A 163 7.03 4.32 -8.87
C ALA A 163 7.66 5.04 -10.07
N ILE A 164 7.92 6.33 -9.95
CA ILE A 164 8.62 7.14 -10.99
C ILE A 164 10.13 7.22 -10.78
N GLY A 165 10.67 6.49 -9.80
CA GLY A 165 12.11 6.35 -9.57
C GLY A 165 12.73 7.40 -8.64
N LEU A 166 11.94 8.11 -7.84
CA LEU A 166 12.49 8.95 -6.78
C LEU A 166 13.07 8.08 -5.66
N PRO A 167 14.27 8.40 -5.17
CA PRO A 167 14.86 7.68 -4.05
C PRO A 167 14.12 7.98 -2.74
N PRO A 168 14.20 7.09 -1.74
CA PRO A 168 13.69 7.39 -0.41
C PRO A 168 14.38 8.62 0.18
N LEU A 169 13.62 9.41 0.95
CA LEU A 169 14.11 10.65 1.57
C LEU A 169 15.07 10.39 2.74
N TRP A 170 15.10 9.18 3.25
CA TRP A 170 16.03 8.74 4.29
C TRP A 170 16.78 7.48 3.86
N ASN A 171 17.90 7.23 4.51
CA ASN A 171 18.63 5.99 4.36
C ASN A 171 17.95 4.91 5.23
N ILE A 172 17.43 3.87 4.61
CA ILE A 172 16.72 2.79 5.30
C ILE A 172 17.64 2.03 6.26
N GLU A 173 18.94 1.91 5.94
CA GLU A 173 19.91 1.18 6.76
C GLU A 173 20.38 1.99 7.97
N SER A 174 20.64 3.29 7.80
CA SER A 174 21.16 4.15 8.88
C SER A 174 20.07 4.95 9.60
N GLY A 175 18.87 5.04 9.04
CA GLY A 175 17.80 5.91 9.55
C GLY A 175 18.07 7.41 9.39
N GLU A 176 19.16 7.79 8.68
CA GLU A 176 19.54 9.18 8.51
C GLU A 176 18.77 9.81 7.34
N SER A 177 18.19 10.99 7.59
CA SER A 177 17.55 11.77 6.54
C SER A 177 18.60 12.37 5.60
N ARG A 178 18.41 12.17 4.29
CA ARG A 178 19.24 12.80 3.25
C ARG A 178 18.90 14.27 3.01
N VAL A 179 17.75 14.70 3.48
CA VAL A 179 17.24 16.08 3.37
C VAL A 179 17.21 16.80 4.73
N GLY A 180 17.91 16.29 5.73
CA GLY A 180 18.01 16.85 7.05
C GLY A 180 16.68 16.79 7.80
N VAL A 181 16.30 17.90 8.46
CA VAL A 181 15.07 17.99 9.27
C VAL A 181 13.77 18.05 8.44
N PHE A 182 13.87 18.03 7.12
CA PHE A 182 12.73 18.10 6.21
C PHE A 182 12.36 16.75 5.57
N GLY A 183 13.01 15.66 5.98
CA GLY A 183 12.75 14.30 5.47
C GLY A 183 12.52 13.29 6.56
#